data_f042095c2b8908ec092f539a2a1b88eb
#
_entry.id   f042095c2b8908ec092f539a2a1b88eb
#
_cell.length_a   1.000
_cell.length_b   1.000
_cell.length_c   1.000
_cell.angle_alpha   90.00
_cell.angle_beta   90.00
_cell.angle_gamma   90.00
#
_symmetry.space_group_name_H-M   'P 1'
#
loop_
_entity.id
_entity.type
_entity.pdbx_description
1 polymer ?
#
loop_
_entity_poly.entity_id
_entity_poly.type
_entity_poly.pdbx_seq_one_letter_code
_entity_poly.pdbx_strand_id
1 'polypeptide(L)'
;MDFDEVLLSRRSIRGYKQEAVPKEVIEEVLKLAVRAPSSMNTQPWHLYVITGDALDKIRKGNTEKNISGVPPSREIRTPNKGYEGLHRERQIEIAVQLFKKMGIERDDKEGRQDWVLRGFRQFDAPFCVVVTFDKELLEDDISKFDCGGIVNSLVNAGWSKGLGAVINSQGIMQSPVVREHAGIPEDQVIMICVALGYPDDSFPANDVISNRRPISEVATFVGFED
;
A
#
# COMPACT_ATOMS: atom_id res chain seq x y z
N MET A 1 5.12 1.71 -21.78
CA MET A 1 5.61 2.75 -20.84
C MET A 1 7.08 2.46 -20.58
N ASP A 2 7.97 3.42 -20.78
CA ASP A 2 9.37 3.24 -20.41
C ASP A 2 9.54 3.38 -18.88
N PHE A 3 10.76 3.13 -18.37
CA PHE A 3 10.99 3.09 -16.91
C PHE A 3 10.84 4.47 -16.26
N ASP A 4 11.34 5.52 -16.90
CA ASP A 4 11.24 6.89 -16.38
C ASP A 4 9.78 7.35 -16.36
N GLU A 5 9.03 7.04 -17.41
CA GLU A 5 7.59 7.32 -17.48
C GLU A 5 6.83 6.64 -16.35
N VAL A 6 7.14 5.37 -16.05
CA VAL A 6 6.54 4.65 -14.90
C VAL A 6 6.81 5.39 -13.59
N LEU A 7 8.07 5.75 -13.33
CA LEU A 7 8.44 6.42 -12.09
C LEU A 7 7.80 7.80 -11.93
N LEU A 8 7.72 8.57 -13.02
CA LEU A 8 7.19 9.93 -13.01
C LEU A 8 5.66 9.99 -12.96
N SER A 9 4.98 9.03 -13.60
CA SER A 9 3.52 9.03 -13.71
C SER A 9 2.79 8.24 -12.64
N ARG A 10 3.46 7.22 -12.04
CA ARG A 10 2.82 6.39 -11.01
C ARG A 10 2.35 7.22 -9.81
N ARG A 11 1.11 7.01 -9.45
CA ARG A 11 0.49 7.58 -8.25
C ARG A 11 -0.33 6.53 -7.49
N SER A 12 -0.73 6.84 -6.27
CA SER A 12 -1.60 5.97 -5.49
C SER A 12 -3.03 6.03 -6.03
N ILE A 13 -3.56 4.91 -6.45
CA ILE A 13 -4.92 4.75 -6.96
C ILE A 13 -5.82 4.23 -5.85
N ARG A 14 -6.95 4.88 -5.62
CA ARG A 14 -7.89 4.60 -4.52
C ARG A 14 -9.34 4.41 -4.98
N GLY A 15 -9.55 4.40 -6.29
CA GLY A 15 -10.80 4.05 -6.96
C GLY A 15 -10.49 3.13 -8.14
N TYR A 16 -11.21 2.02 -8.23
CA TYR A 16 -10.95 0.97 -9.21
C TYR A 16 -12.22 0.62 -9.97
N LYS A 17 -12.05 0.26 -11.23
CA LYS A 17 -13.10 -0.41 -12.00
C LYS A 17 -13.42 -1.75 -11.34
N GLN A 18 -14.70 -2.10 -11.34
CA GLN A 18 -15.16 -3.40 -10.81
C GLN A 18 -14.97 -4.50 -11.90
N GLU A 19 -13.76 -4.57 -12.40
CA GLU A 19 -13.34 -5.51 -13.44
C GLU A 19 -12.28 -6.43 -12.86
N ALA A 20 -12.46 -7.73 -13.04
CA ALA A 20 -11.49 -8.72 -12.61
C ALA A 20 -10.19 -8.58 -13.42
N VAL A 21 -9.06 -8.59 -12.73
CA VAL A 21 -7.76 -8.62 -13.41
C VAL A 21 -7.42 -10.08 -13.73
N PRO A 22 -7.13 -10.42 -15.00
CA PRO A 22 -6.75 -11.77 -15.39
C PRO A 22 -5.52 -12.25 -14.62
N LYS A 23 -5.52 -13.53 -14.24
CA LYS A 23 -4.42 -14.14 -13.48
C LYS A 23 -3.08 -14.00 -14.19
N GLU A 24 -3.09 -14.11 -15.51
CA GLU A 24 -1.91 -13.99 -16.37
C GLU A 24 -1.28 -12.59 -16.26
N VAL A 25 -2.10 -11.54 -16.18
CA VAL A 25 -1.62 -10.16 -15.97
C VAL A 25 -0.99 -10.01 -14.59
N ILE A 26 -1.63 -10.59 -13.55
CA ILE A 26 -1.09 -10.59 -12.19
C ILE A 26 0.26 -11.31 -12.15
N GLU A 27 0.36 -12.49 -12.79
CA GLU A 27 1.60 -13.26 -12.86
C GLU A 27 2.73 -12.48 -13.58
N GLU A 28 2.42 -11.75 -14.65
CA GLU A 28 3.39 -10.89 -15.32
C GLU A 28 3.89 -9.77 -14.40
N VAL A 29 3.00 -9.14 -13.64
CA VAL A 29 3.36 -8.12 -12.64
C VAL A 29 4.26 -8.72 -11.56
N LEU A 30 3.92 -9.89 -11.04
CA LEU A 30 4.71 -10.57 -10.02
C LEU A 30 6.10 -10.99 -10.54
N LYS A 31 6.19 -11.50 -11.77
CA LYS A 31 7.48 -11.83 -12.41
C LYS A 31 8.44 -10.63 -12.48
N LEU A 32 7.90 -9.44 -12.73
CA LEU A 32 8.69 -8.22 -12.70
C LEU A 32 9.01 -7.80 -11.26
N ALA A 33 8.04 -7.85 -10.36
CA ALA A 33 8.21 -7.43 -8.98
C ALA A 33 9.30 -8.22 -8.24
N VAL A 34 9.36 -9.55 -8.41
CA VAL A 34 10.36 -10.42 -7.75
C VAL A 34 11.79 -10.21 -8.27
N ARG A 35 12.00 -9.32 -9.25
CA ARG A 35 13.34 -8.85 -9.64
C ARG A 35 13.90 -7.80 -8.68
N ALA A 36 13.16 -7.41 -7.65
CA ALA A 36 13.67 -6.54 -6.58
C ALA A 36 14.98 -7.13 -6.00
N PRO A 37 16.00 -6.30 -5.78
CA PRO A 37 17.21 -6.75 -5.08
C PRO A 37 16.90 -7.00 -3.60
N SER A 38 17.73 -7.83 -2.96
CA SER A 38 17.75 -8.02 -1.53
C SER A 38 19.18 -8.24 -1.03
N SER A 39 19.41 -7.99 0.24
CA SER A 39 20.71 -8.24 0.88
C SER A 39 21.13 -9.68 0.66
N MET A 40 22.31 -9.90 0.10
CA MET A 40 22.89 -11.22 -0.21
C MET A 40 21.91 -12.15 -0.97
N ASN A 41 20.92 -11.57 -1.68
CA ASN A 41 19.87 -12.30 -2.39
C ASN A 41 18.98 -13.17 -1.48
N THR A 42 18.74 -12.75 -0.24
CA THR A 42 17.96 -13.50 0.73
C THR A 42 16.48 -13.59 0.40
N GLN A 43 15.93 -12.59 -0.32
CA GLN A 43 14.54 -12.57 -0.80
C GLN A 43 13.54 -12.92 0.33
N PRO A 44 13.52 -12.16 1.43
CA PRO A 44 12.84 -12.54 2.67
C PRO A 44 11.30 -12.51 2.56
N TRP A 45 10.76 -12.01 1.48
CA TRP A 45 9.34 -11.77 1.28
C TRP A 45 8.57 -13.00 0.80
N HIS A 46 7.32 -13.11 1.26
CA HIS A 46 6.27 -13.93 0.67
C HIS A 46 5.14 -13.04 0.18
N LEU A 47 4.45 -13.43 -0.89
CA LEU A 47 3.40 -12.66 -1.54
C LEU A 47 2.10 -13.46 -1.58
N TYR A 48 1.09 -13.01 -0.86
CA TYR A 48 -0.26 -13.59 -0.87
C TYR A 48 -1.15 -12.75 -1.76
N VAL A 49 -1.50 -13.29 -2.92
CA VAL A 49 -2.43 -12.64 -3.86
C VAL A 49 -3.85 -13.08 -3.51
N ILE A 50 -4.68 -12.13 -3.11
CA ILE A 50 -5.99 -12.39 -2.52
C ILE A 50 -7.07 -11.69 -3.34
N THR A 51 -8.10 -12.44 -3.72
CA THR A 51 -9.28 -11.97 -4.47
C THR A 51 -10.53 -12.74 -4.04
N GLY A 52 -11.69 -12.37 -4.56
CA GLY A 52 -12.97 -13.07 -4.34
C GLY A 52 -13.35 -13.19 -2.87
N ASP A 53 -13.98 -14.31 -2.50
CA ASP A 53 -14.54 -14.54 -1.16
C ASP A 53 -13.55 -14.34 -0.02
N ALA A 54 -12.26 -14.69 -0.22
CA ALA A 54 -11.25 -14.49 0.80
C ALA A 54 -11.02 -12.99 1.08
N LEU A 55 -10.93 -12.19 0.01
CA LEU A 55 -10.78 -10.74 0.13
C LEU A 55 -12.02 -10.09 0.75
N ASP A 56 -13.20 -10.53 0.37
CA ASP A 56 -14.46 -10.01 0.91
C ASP A 56 -14.62 -10.31 2.41
N LYS A 57 -14.21 -11.48 2.87
CA LYS A 57 -14.16 -11.83 4.30
C LYS A 57 -13.17 -10.95 5.06
N ILE A 58 -12.00 -10.68 4.49
CA ILE A 58 -11.01 -9.75 5.08
C ILE A 58 -11.59 -8.35 5.20
N ARG A 59 -12.21 -7.81 4.15
CA ARG A 59 -12.86 -6.50 4.15
C ARG A 59 -13.92 -6.40 5.22
N LYS A 60 -14.81 -7.39 5.27
CA LYS A 60 -15.88 -7.46 6.25
C LYS A 60 -15.33 -7.46 7.67
N GLY A 61 -14.42 -8.38 7.99
CA GLY A 61 -13.86 -8.51 9.32
C GLY A 61 -13.06 -7.28 9.76
N ASN A 62 -12.25 -6.68 8.87
CA ASN A 62 -11.54 -5.43 9.15
C ASN A 62 -12.52 -4.28 9.44
N THR A 63 -13.57 -4.13 8.65
CA THR A 63 -14.57 -3.07 8.78
C THR A 63 -15.36 -3.23 10.06
N GLU A 64 -15.89 -4.42 10.34
CA GLU A 64 -16.68 -4.72 11.54
C GLU A 64 -15.88 -4.48 12.82
N LYS A 65 -14.64 -4.94 12.88
CA LYS A 65 -13.77 -4.71 14.03
C LYS A 65 -13.44 -3.23 14.24
N ASN A 66 -13.22 -2.49 13.14
CA ASN A 66 -13.00 -1.05 13.24
C ASN A 66 -14.23 -0.30 13.77
N ILE A 67 -15.43 -0.58 13.22
CA ILE A 67 -16.68 0.03 13.65
C ILE A 67 -16.98 -0.31 15.12
N SER A 68 -16.68 -1.53 15.56
CA SER A 68 -16.87 -1.99 16.94
C SER A 68 -15.81 -1.45 17.90
N GLY A 69 -14.87 -0.62 17.43
CA GLY A 69 -13.82 -0.04 18.28
C GLY A 69 -12.76 -1.03 18.75
N VAL A 70 -12.61 -2.19 18.08
CA VAL A 70 -11.55 -3.14 18.39
C VAL A 70 -10.19 -2.51 18.08
N PRO A 71 -9.24 -2.48 19.03
CA PRO A 71 -7.93 -1.91 18.78
C PRO A 71 -7.20 -2.58 17.61
N PRO A 72 -6.36 -1.83 16.86
CA PRO A 72 -5.51 -2.40 15.83
C PRO A 72 -4.57 -3.49 16.39
N SER A 73 -4.43 -4.59 15.65
CA SER A 73 -3.56 -5.72 15.98
C SER A 73 -2.51 -5.96 14.89
N ARG A 74 -1.84 -4.89 14.46
CA ARG A 74 -0.75 -4.95 13.47
C ARG A 74 0.47 -5.68 14.03
N GLU A 75 1.16 -6.39 13.17
CA GLU A 75 2.37 -7.13 13.54
C GLU A 75 3.65 -6.28 13.39
N ILE A 76 3.60 -5.23 12.55
CA ILE A 76 4.69 -4.27 12.39
C ILE A 76 4.45 -3.04 13.25
N ARG A 77 5.50 -2.61 13.95
CA ARG A 77 5.47 -1.39 14.76
C ARG A 77 5.29 -0.16 13.88
N THR A 78 4.45 0.74 14.32
CA THR A 78 4.28 2.07 13.73
C THR A 78 4.50 3.12 14.82
N PRO A 79 4.87 4.37 14.48
CA PRO A 79 5.04 5.41 15.48
C PRO A 79 3.78 5.58 16.33
N ASN A 80 3.89 5.38 17.65
CA ASN A 80 2.75 5.49 18.57
C ASN A 80 2.15 6.89 18.65
N LYS A 81 2.98 7.93 18.44
CA LYS A 81 2.58 9.35 18.50
C LYS A 81 2.27 9.97 17.15
N GLY A 82 2.33 9.18 16.07
CA GLY A 82 2.21 9.69 14.70
C GLY A 82 3.47 10.44 14.24
N TYR A 83 3.32 11.25 13.19
CA TYR A 83 4.40 12.07 12.65
C TYR A 83 4.40 13.46 13.28
N GLU A 84 5.58 14.07 13.41
CA GLU A 84 5.80 15.42 13.93
C GLU A 84 6.62 16.27 12.93
N GLY A 85 6.66 17.59 13.11
CA GLY A 85 7.42 18.53 12.29
C GLY A 85 7.10 18.40 10.78
N LEU A 86 8.11 18.51 9.96
CA LEU A 86 7.99 18.44 8.49
C LEU A 86 7.30 17.17 7.96
N HIS A 87 7.42 16.04 8.66
CA HIS A 87 6.74 14.82 8.27
C HIS A 87 5.23 14.95 8.46
N ARG A 88 4.82 15.62 9.54
CA ARG A 88 3.40 15.89 9.81
C ARG A 88 2.83 16.90 8.82
N GLU A 89 3.57 17.93 8.47
CA GLU A 89 3.16 18.94 7.48
C GLU A 89 2.87 18.28 6.13
N ARG A 90 3.75 17.43 5.64
CA ARG A 90 3.55 16.66 4.39
C ARG A 90 2.36 15.71 4.46
N GLN A 91 2.15 15.08 5.62
CA GLN A 91 0.97 14.24 5.83
C GLN A 91 -0.33 15.05 5.76
N ILE A 92 -0.34 16.26 6.33
CA ILE A 92 -1.50 17.16 6.26
C ILE A 92 -1.72 17.65 4.84
N GLU A 93 -0.66 18.07 4.15
CA GLU A 93 -0.73 18.54 2.76
C GLU A 93 -1.43 17.54 1.85
N ILE A 94 -1.00 16.29 1.86
CA ILE A 94 -1.61 15.26 1.01
C ILE A 94 -3.05 14.93 1.43
N ALA A 95 -3.34 14.97 2.74
CA ALA A 95 -4.70 14.76 3.24
C ALA A 95 -5.65 15.87 2.82
N VAL A 96 -5.20 17.14 2.84
CA VAL A 96 -5.98 18.30 2.38
C VAL A 96 -6.28 18.18 0.89
N GLN A 97 -5.28 17.86 0.06
CA GLN A 97 -5.49 17.66 -1.37
C GLN A 97 -6.55 16.58 -1.64
N LEU A 98 -6.43 15.46 -0.94
CA LEU A 98 -7.32 14.32 -1.09
C LEU A 98 -8.76 14.65 -0.70
N PHE A 99 -8.97 15.21 0.48
CA PHE A 99 -10.31 15.59 0.95
C PHE A 99 -10.95 16.64 0.06
N LYS A 100 -10.17 17.64 -0.40
CA LYS A 100 -10.64 18.63 -1.37
C LYS A 100 -11.11 17.99 -2.68
N LYS A 101 -10.33 17.04 -3.23
CA LYS A 101 -10.72 16.32 -4.46
C LYS A 101 -11.96 15.46 -4.26
N MET A 102 -12.12 14.87 -3.10
CA MET A 102 -13.28 14.05 -2.74
C MET A 102 -14.52 14.85 -2.33
N GLY A 103 -14.43 16.18 -2.22
CA GLY A 103 -15.52 17.01 -1.72
C GLY A 103 -15.87 16.76 -0.25
N ILE A 104 -14.92 16.27 0.55
CA ILE A 104 -15.10 15.96 1.98
C ILE A 104 -14.65 17.18 2.80
N GLU A 105 -15.61 17.88 3.36
CA GLU A 105 -15.34 19.06 4.20
C GLU A 105 -14.76 18.69 5.57
N ARG A 106 -14.24 19.71 6.28
CA ARG A 106 -13.55 19.49 7.56
C ARG A 106 -14.49 18.98 8.65
N ASP A 107 -15.73 19.40 8.64
CA ASP A 107 -16.79 19.05 9.59
C ASP A 107 -17.67 17.88 9.12
N ASP A 108 -17.47 17.39 7.89
CA ASP A 108 -18.15 16.21 7.35
C ASP A 108 -17.60 14.93 8.01
N LYS A 109 -18.20 14.56 9.15
CA LYS A 109 -17.80 13.40 9.94
C LYS A 109 -18.13 12.09 9.20
N GLU A 110 -19.24 12.03 8.50
CA GLU A 110 -19.70 10.82 7.79
C GLU A 110 -18.78 10.54 6.58
N GLY A 111 -18.53 11.53 5.74
CA GLY A 111 -17.62 11.40 4.61
C GLY A 111 -16.21 11.03 5.03
N ARG A 112 -15.72 11.60 6.15
CA ARG A 112 -14.41 11.24 6.72
C ARG A 112 -14.38 9.82 7.25
N GLN A 113 -15.44 9.36 7.90
CA GLN A 113 -15.55 7.99 8.37
C GLN A 113 -15.62 7.00 7.22
N ASP A 114 -16.44 7.27 6.19
CA ASP A 114 -16.49 6.42 5.00
C ASP A 114 -15.13 6.34 4.31
N TRP A 115 -14.44 7.48 4.18
CA TRP A 115 -13.08 7.50 3.63
C TRP A 115 -12.11 6.61 4.41
N VAL A 116 -12.16 6.64 5.74
CA VAL A 116 -11.34 5.76 6.59
C VAL A 116 -11.70 4.29 6.35
N LEU A 117 -13.00 3.98 6.31
CA LEU A 117 -13.48 2.61 6.08
C LEU A 117 -13.08 2.06 4.71
N ARG A 118 -12.96 2.90 3.69
CA ARG A 118 -12.44 2.48 2.37
C ARG A 118 -11.04 1.89 2.47
N GLY A 119 -10.17 2.46 3.30
CA GLY A 119 -8.85 1.89 3.56
C GLY A 119 -8.91 0.48 4.16
N PHE A 120 -9.83 0.24 5.10
CA PHE A 120 -10.05 -1.09 5.70
C PHE A 120 -10.59 -2.11 4.69
N ARG A 121 -11.32 -1.65 3.66
CA ARG A 121 -11.82 -2.47 2.55
C ARG A 121 -10.84 -2.57 1.38
N GLN A 122 -9.57 -2.22 1.53
CA GLN A 122 -8.56 -2.16 0.46
C GLN A 122 -9.03 -1.31 -0.74
N PHE A 123 -9.76 -0.22 -0.46
CA PHE A 123 -10.33 0.69 -1.45
C PHE A 123 -11.22 -0.02 -2.49
N ASP A 124 -11.83 -1.12 -2.10
CA ASP A 124 -12.70 -1.97 -2.93
C ASP A 124 -12.01 -2.47 -4.23
N ALA A 125 -10.67 -2.62 -4.20
CA ALA A 125 -9.88 -3.10 -5.33
C ALA A 125 -10.19 -4.56 -5.67
N PRO A 126 -10.16 -4.99 -6.94
CA PRO A 126 -10.50 -6.37 -7.32
C PRO A 126 -9.58 -7.43 -6.72
N PHE A 127 -8.35 -7.07 -6.36
CA PHE A 127 -7.44 -7.93 -5.62
C PHE A 127 -6.47 -7.14 -4.76
N CYS A 128 -5.83 -7.80 -3.83
CA CYS A 128 -4.71 -7.24 -3.09
C CYS A 128 -3.56 -8.25 -2.98
N VAL A 129 -2.37 -7.73 -2.75
CA VAL A 129 -1.19 -8.54 -2.42
C VAL A 129 -0.79 -8.22 -0.98
N VAL A 130 -0.83 -9.21 -0.09
CA VAL A 130 -0.28 -9.09 1.26
C VAL A 130 1.17 -9.55 1.23
N VAL A 131 2.06 -8.70 1.69
CA VAL A 131 3.49 -8.99 1.82
C VAL A 131 3.77 -9.42 3.24
N THR A 132 4.40 -10.57 3.38
CA THR A 132 4.87 -11.12 4.66
C THR A 132 6.35 -11.45 4.57
N PHE A 133 6.98 -11.73 5.70
CA PHE A 133 8.35 -12.24 5.80
C PHE A 133 8.46 -13.19 7.00
N ASP A 134 9.52 -13.99 7.04
CA ASP A 134 9.70 -15.00 8.08
C ASP A 134 9.86 -14.36 9.47
N LYS A 135 9.18 -14.92 10.47
CA LYS A 135 9.10 -14.37 11.82
C LYS A 135 10.46 -14.31 12.52
N GLU A 136 11.37 -15.19 12.16
CA GLU A 136 12.76 -15.19 12.67
C GLU A 136 13.50 -13.91 12.28
N LEU A 137 13.08 -13.23 11.20
CA LEU A 137 13.66 -11.98 10.71
C LEU A 137 12.96 -10.73 11.30
N LEU A 138 12.09 -10.89 12.30
CA LEU A 138 11.28 -9.77 12.84
C LEU A 138 12.15 -8.62 13.38
N GLU A 139 13.28 -8.92 13.97
CA GLU A 139 14.20 -7.91 14.51
C GLU A 139 15.27 -7.47 13.50
N ASP A 140 15.27 -8.04 12.29
CA ASP A 140 16.17 -7.65 11.20
C ASP A 140 15.59 -6.50 10.37
N ASP A 141 16.18 -5.31 10.49
CA ASP A 141 15.73 -4.12 9.76
C ASP A 141 16.07 -4.20 8.26
N ILE A 142 17.09 -4.96 7.87
CA ILE A 142 17.47 -5.15 6.45
C ILE A 142 16.38 -5.95 5.71
N SER A 143 15.84 -6.99 6.32
CA SER A 143 14.72 -7.75 5.74
C SER A 143 13.47 -6.88 5.53
N LYS A 144 13.18 -5.96 6.45
CA LYS A 144 12.08 -4.99 6.29
C LYS A 144 12.36 -3.98 5.17
N PHE A 145 13.61 -3.53 5.03
CA PHE A 145 14.04 -2.68 3.92
C PHE A 145 13.89 -3.40 2.58
N ASP A 146 14.30 -4.65 2.49
CA ASP A 146 14.15 -5.50 1.29
C ASP A 146 12.67 -5.72 0.95
N CYS A 147 11.81 -5.92 1.95
CA CYS A 147 10.35 -5.96 1.76
C CYS A 147 9.80 -4.63 1.22
N GLY A 148 10.35 -3.49 1.61
CA GLY A 148 10.05 -2.20 0.97
C GLY A 148 10.46 -2.16 -0.50
N GLY A 149 11.58 -2.79 -0.85
CA GLY A 149 12.08 -2.94 -2.22
C GLY A 149 11.12 -3.71 -3.12
N ILE A 150 10.64 -4.89 -2.68
CA ILE A 150 9.65 -5.66 -3.46
C ILE A 150 8.32 -4.93 -3.59
N VAL A 151 7.86 -4.22 -2.55
CA VAL A 151 6.64 -3.41 -2.61
C VAL A 151 6.75 -2.30 -3.65
N ASN A 152 7.89 -1.59 -3.69
CA ASN A 152 8.14 -0.58 -4.72
C ASN A 152 8.17 -1.18 -6.13
N SER A 153 8.83 -2.32 -6.30
CA SER A 153 8.86 -3.05 -7.57
C SER A 153 7.45 -3.49 -7.99
N LEU A 154 6.64 -3.99 -7.06
CA LEU A 154 5.26 -4.42 -7.32
C LEU A 154 4.38 -3.28 -7.83
N VAL A 155 4.40 -2.11 -7.19
CA VAL A 155 3.56 -0.98 -7.62
C VAL A 155 4.00 -0.38 -8.96
N ASN A 156 5.31 -0.39 -9.25
CA ASN A 156 5.83 0.06 -10.53
C ASN A 156 5.53 -0.95 -11.65
N ALA A 157 5.71 -2.25 -11.39
CA ALA A 157 5.33 -3.30 -12.32
C ALA A 157 3.82 -3.28 -12.62
N GLY A 158 2.97 -3.11 -11.62
CA GLY A 158 1.54 -2.94 -11.80
C GLY A 158 1.24 -1.77 -12.74
N TRP A 159 1.83 -0.60 -12.46
CA TRP A 159 1.64 0.60 -13.28
C TRP A 159 2.08 0.41 -14.73
N SER A 160 3.21 -0.25 -14.98
CA SER A 160 3.70 -0.54 -16.34
C SER A 160 2.75 -1.45 -17.14
N LYS A 161 1.90 -2.21 -16.45
CA LYS A 161 0.87 -3.09 -17.03
C LYS A 161 -0.54 -2.49 -17.00
N GLY A 162 -0.66 -1.20 -16.72
CA GLY A 162 -1.94 -0.48 -16.67
C GLY A 162 -2.76 -0.70 -15.40
N LEU A 163 -2.17 -1.29 -14.36
CA LEU A 163 -2.81 -1.45 -13.06
C LEU A 163 -2.44 -0.29 -12.14
N GLY A 164 -3.45 0.30 -11.51
CA GLY A 164 -3.25 1.21 -10.40
C GLY A 164 -3.01 0.44 -9.10
N ALA A 165 -2.23 1.03 -8.19
CA ALA A 165 -1.94 0.44 -6.90
C ALA A 165 -1.95 1.47 -5.76
N VAL A 166 -2.28 1.02 -4.54
CA VAL A 166 -2.03 1.76 -3.30
C VAL A 166 -1.46 0.86 -2.23
N ILE A 167 -0.35 1.29 -1.62
CA ILE A 167 0.22 0.64 -0.43
C ILE A 167 -0.67 1.01 0.75
N ASN A 168 -1.23 0.00 1.42
CA ASN A 168 -2.31 0.18 2.38
C ASN A 168 -2.04 -0.54 3.70
N SER A 169 -1.73 0.22 4.74
CA SER A 169 -1.57 -0.32 6.10
C SER A 169 -2.91 -0.56 6.82
N GLN A 170 -3.99 0.12 6.42
CA GLN A 170 -5.32 -0.09 7.02
C GLN A 170 -5.88 -1.46 6.67
N GLY A 171 -5.58 -1.96 5.47
CA GLY A 171 -6.03 -3.27 5.00
C GLY A 171 -5.47 -4.46 5.79
N ILE A 172 -4.41 -4.26 6.58
CA ILE A 172 -3.82 -5.26 7.47
C ILE A 172 -3.96 -4.91 8.96
N MET A 173 -4.75 -3.90 9.29
CA MET A 173 -4.82 -3.37 10.66
C MET A 173 -5.41 -4.39 11.65
N GLN A 174 -6.17 -5.35 11.17
CA GLN A 174 -6.64 -6.52 11.90
C GLN A 174 -5.93 -7.77 11.37
N SER A 175 -4.63 -7.89 11.62
CA SER A 175 -3.80 -9.00 11.12
C SER A 175 -4.37 -10.40 11.37
N PRO A 176 -5.02 -10.71 12.52
CA PRO A 176 -5.65 -12.02 12.71
C PRO A 176 -6.73 -12.35 11.66
N VAL A 177 -7.52 -11.36 11.23
CA VAL A 177 -8.54 -11.54 10.18
C VAL A 177 -7.86 -11.83 8.84
N VAL A 178 -6.81 -11.07 8.52
CA VAL A 178 -6.05 -11.25 7.28
C VAL A 178 -5.40 -12.64 7.26
N ARG A 179 -4.75 -13.03 8.36
CA ARG A 179 -4.09 -14.31 8.52
C ARG A 179 -5.05 -15.48 8.31
N GLU A 180 -6.20 -15.45 8.98
CA GLU A 180 -7.22 -16.49 8.89
C GLU A 180 -7.70 -16.69 7.45
N HIS A 181 -8.09 -15.62 6.78
CA HIS A 181 -8.73 -15.72 5.47
C HIS A 181 -7.78 -15.81 4.29
N ALA A 182 -6.52 -15.40 4.48
CA ALA A 182 -5.46 -15.58 3.47
C ALA A 182 -4.63 -16.85 3.68
N GLY A 183 -4.86 -17.61 4.76
CA GLY A 183 -4.08 -18.82 5.07
C GLY A 183 -2.61 -18.54 5.38
N ILE A 184 -2.30 -17.38 5.97
CA ILE A 184 -0.92 -17.01 6.30
C ILE A 184 -0.47 -17.76 7.56
N PRO A 185 0.64 -18.53 7.53
CA PRO A 185 1.10 -19.31 8.67
C PRO A 185 1.66 -18.44 9.81
N GLU A 186 1.69 -18.99 11.03
CA GLU A 186 2.08 -18.27 12.25
C GLU A 186 3.59 -17.95 12.34
N ASP A 187 4.41 -18.59 11.52
CA ASP A 187 5.85 -18.34 11.37
C ASP A 187 6.18 -17.20 10.39
N GLN A 188 5.16 -16.53 9.86
CA GLN A 188 5.31 -15.34 9.02
C GLN A 188 4.71 -14.11 9.69
N VAL A 189 5.31 -12.96 9.43
CA VAL A 189 4.87 -11.64 9.91
C VAL A 189 4.19 -10.89 8.77
N ILE A 190 2.97 -10.41 9.01
CA ILE A 190 2.24 -9.57 8.05
C ILE A 190 2.82 -8.16 8.08
N MET A 191 3.41 -7.73 6.96
CA MET A 191 4.07 -6.42 6.87
C MET A 191 3.15 -5.33 6.33
N ILE A 192 2.58 -5.56 5.16
CA ILE A 192 1.78 -4.55 4.44
C ILE A 192 0.86 -5.23 3.42
N CYS A 193 -0.20 -4.55 2.99
CA CYS A 193 -0.89 -4.94 1.77
C CYS A 193 -0.79 -3.86 0.69
N VAL A 194 -0.91 -4.29 -0.55
CA VAL A 194 -1.02 -3.44 -1.74
C VAL A 194 -2.34 -3.80 -2.41
N ALA A 195 -3.24 -2.85 -2.52
CA ALA A 195 -4.48 -2.98 -3.28
C ALA A 195 -4.20 -2.64 -4.75
N LEU A 196 -4.68 -3.45 -5.69
CA LEU A 196 -4.42 -3.29 -7.12
C LEU A 196 -5.69 -3.56 -7.95
N GLY A 197 -5.75 -2.91 -9.11
CA GLY A 197 -6.83 -3.07 -10.09
C GLY A 197 -6.71 -2.05 -11.21
N TYR A 198 -7.59 -2.11 -12.20
CA TYR A 198 -7.66 -1.08 -13.23
C TYR A 198 -8.17 0.23 -12.63
N PRO A 199 -7.45 1.36 -12.83
CA PRO A 199 -7.88 2.66 -12.31
C PRO A 199 -9.25 3.05 -12.85
N ASP A 200 -10.11 3.58 -11.97
CA ASP A 200 -11.30 4.31 -12.39
C ASP A 200 -10.92 5.78 -12.54
N ASP A 201 -10.82 6.24 -13.78
CA ASP A 201 -10.43 7.61 -14.10
C ASP A 201 -11.48 8.65 -13.67
N SER A 202 -12.71 8.22 -13.38
CA SER A 202 -13.76 9.09 -12.84
C SER A 202 -13.69 9.29 -11.33
N PHE A 203 -12.86 8.50 -10.62
CA PHE A 203 -12.77 8.58 -9.17
C PHE A 203 -11.84 9.71 -8.71
N PRO A 204 -12.36 10.78 -8.05
CA PRO A 204 -11.60 12.02 -7.85
C PRO A 204 -10.30 11.87 -7.04
N ALA A 205 -10.21 10.91 -6.12
CA ALA A 205 -8.99 10.67 -5.35
C ALA A 205 -7.82 10.16 -6.23
N ASN A 206 -8.09 9.63 -7.42
CA ASN A 206 -7.07 9.18 -8.36
C ASN A 206 -6.33 10.33 -9.05
N ASP A 207 -6.88 11.56 -9.00
CA ASP A 207 -6.23 12.77 -9.50
C ASP A 207 -5.21 13.37 -8.51
N VAL A 208 -5.12 12.82 -7.31
CA VAL A 208 -4.19 13.33 -6.30
C VAL A 208 -2.75 12.97 -6.67
N ILE A 209 -1.93 14.00 -6.89
CA ILE A 209 -0.50 13.86 -7.17
C ILE A 209 0.27 14.41 -5.96
N SER A 210 0.98 13.52 -5.26
CA SER A 210 1.77 13.90 -4.10
C SER A 210 3.06 14.60 -4.52
N ASN A 211 3.38 15.73 -3.88
CA ASN A 211 4.63 16.44 -4.08
C ASN A 211 5.86 15.61 -3.68
N ARG A 212 6.99 15.98 -4.22
CA ARG A 212 8.31 15.46 -3.83
C ARG A 212 9.20 16.63 -3.42
N ARG A 213 10.11 16.34 -2.53
CA ARG A 213 11.16 17.29 -2.19
C ARG A 213 12.09 17.49 -3.38
N PRO A 214 12.59 18.73 -3.62
CA PRO A 214 13.61 18.94 -4.62
C PRO A 214 14.90 18.19 -4.28
N ILE A 215 15.69 17.87 -5.29
CA ILE A 215 16.95 17.13 -5.16
C ILE A 215 17.89 17.81 -4.15
N SER A 216 17.95 19.15 -4.18
CA SER A 216 18.76 19.95 -3.26
C SER A 216 18.46 19.78 -1.76
N GLU A 217 17.26 19.28 -1.42
CA GLU A 217 16.88 19.00 -0.03
C GLU A 217 17.12 17.54 0.40
N VAL A 218 17.35 16.64 -0.54
CA VAL A 218 17.42 15.19 -0.25
C VAL A 218 18.77 14.58 -0.61
N ALA A 219 19.55 15.25 -1.45
CA ALA A 219 20.88 14.78 -1.88
C ALA A 219 21.96 15.79 -1.51
N THR A 220 23.05 15.28 -0.99
CA THR A 220 24.28 16.04 -0.76
C THR A 220 25.35 15.48 -1.68
N PHE A 221 25.92 16.33 -2.52
CA PHE A 221 27.02 15.96 -3.40
C PHE A 221 28.34 16.17 -2.67
N VAL A 222 29.17 15.13 -2.59
CA VAL A 222 30.48 15.17 -1.91
C VAL A 222 31.54 14.76 -2.91
N GLY A 223 32.59 15.56 -3.03
CA GLY A 223 33.74 15.30 -3.92
C GLY A 223 33.48 15.71 -5.39
N PHE A 224 32.44 16.48 -5.65
CA PHE A 224 32.22 17.15 -6.94
C PHE A 224 32.85 18.55 -6.89
N GLU A 225 33.57 18.94 -7.97
CA GLU A 225 33.99 20.31 -8.17
C GLU A 225 32.81 21.11 -8.76
N ASP A 226 32.63 22.37 -8.33
CA ASP A 226 31.59 23.28 -8.83
C ASP A 226 31.89 23.78 -10.27
#